data_c1d2b7658e4afc80b01f953e0e39cc1b
#
_entry.id   c1d2b7658e4afc80b01f953e0e39cc1b
#
_cell.length_a   1.000
_cell.length_b   1.000
_cell.length_c   1.000
_cell.angle_alpha   90.00
_cell.angle_beta   90.00
_cell.angle_gamma   90.00
#
_symmetry.space_group_name_H-M   'P 1'
#
loop_
_entity.id
_entity.type
_entity.pdbx_description
1 polymer ?
#
loop_
_entity_poly.entity_id
_entity_poly.type
_entity_poly.pdbx_seq_one_letter_code
_entity_poly.pdbx_strand_id
1 'polypeptide(L)'
;GKAAIVGEPDMPLTIAQVADEKGARLLRRDVDWRYEAGEQGWSFYDRQGALTDLPLPQVPMPNAATAIAALRASGLKVSEQAIRDGVQRAMLPGRFQIISEAPRTILDVAHNPHAAAYLAGRLRTLSKPGRVLSVIGMLHDKDIAGTLANLQTEVDDWYCAPLEGPRGATAEQLLEHLRTGKVYISVAQAWHAAMADARPEDTVLVCGSFHTVAHVMEEIDAGRIGGE
;
A
#
# COMPACT_ATOMS: atom_id res chain seq x y z
N GLY A 1 -7.32 -2.43 31.82
CA GLY A 1 -6.52 -2.38 30.61
C GLY A 1 -7.30 -1.88 29.40
N LYS A 2 -6.59 -1.30 28.45
CA LYS A 2 -7.13 -0.90 27.15
C LYS A 2 -7.24 -2.11 26.22
N ALA A 3 -8.03 -2.01 25.17
CA ALA A 3 -8.08 -3.03 24.12
C ALA A 3 -6.81 -2.98 23.25
N ALA A 4 -6.28 -4.13 22.91
CA ALA A 4 -5.23 -4.34 21.92
C ALA A 4 -5.85 -5.11 20.74
N ILE A 5 -5.85 -4.50 19.56
CA ILE A 5 -6.50 -5.05 18.37
C ILE A 5 -5.43 -5.66 17.47
N VAL A 6 -5.63 -6.90 17.05
CA VAL A 6 -4.72 -7.62 16.15
C VAL A 6 -5.45 -7.99 14.87
N GLY A 7 -4.94 -7.47 13.74
CA GLY A 7 -5.50 -7.67 12.41
C GLY A 7 -4.89 -8.86 11.65
N GLU A 8 -3.79 -9.41 12.14
CA GLU A 8 -3.14 -10.57 11.51
C GLU A 8 -3.63 -11.88 12.12
N PRO A 9 -4.03 -12.88 11.31
CA PRO A 9 -4.48 -14.19 11.82
C PRO A 9 -3.35 -14.92 12.55
N ASP A 10 -2.13 -14.90 11.99
CA ASP A 10 -0.95 -15.58 12.49
C ASP A 10 -0.14 -14.70 13.44
N MET A 11 -0.78 -14.26 14.52
CA MET A 11 -0.18 -13.40 15.51
C MET A 11 0.95 -14.12 16.27
N PRO A 12 2.16 -13.50 16.42
CA PRO A 12 3.22 -14.01 17.27
C PRO A 12 2.75 -14.18 18.72
N LEU A 13 3.14 -15.30 19.36
CA LEU A 13 2.78 -15.59 20.77
C LEU A 13 3.22 -14.49 21.74
N THR A 14 4.30 -13.80 21.44
CA THR A 14 4.82 -12.68 22.23
C THR A 14 3.81 -11.53 22.39
N ILE A 15 2.93 -11.31 21.40
CA ILE A 15 1.88 -10.30 21.50
C ILE A 15 0.87 -10.68 22.59
N ALA A 16 0.47 -11.97 22.65
CA ALA A 16 -0.44 -12.45 23.68
C ALA A 16 0.19 -12.34 25.10
N GLN A 17 1.47 -12.70 25.23
CA GLN A 17 2.21 -12.60 26.47
C GLN A 17 2.29 -11.15 26.98
N VAL A 18 2.68 -10.22 26.11
CA VAL A 18 2.75 -8.79 26.46
C VAL A 18 1.36 -8.22 26.77
N ALA A 19 0.31 -8.64 26.07
CA ALA A 19 -1.04 -8.22 26.36
C ALA A 19 -1.48 -8.65 27.75
N ASP A 20 -1.19 -9.89 28.14
CA ASP A 20 -1.48 -10.43 29.47
C ASP A 20 -0.68 -9.69 30.56
N GLU A 21 0.64 -9.53 30.40
CA GLU A 21 1.49 -8.76 31.32
C GLU A 21 1.03 -7.33 31.53
N LYS A 22 0.50 -6.68 30.51
CA LYS A 22 -0.01 -5.30 30.56
C LYS A 22 -1.48 -5.21 30.97
N GLY A 23 -2.15 -6.33 31.21
CA GLY A 23 -3.58 -6.40 31.48
C GLY A 23 -4.41 -5.81 30.32
N ALA A 24 -3.95 -5.94 29.08
CA ALA A 24 -4.66 -5.47 27.91
C ALA A 24 -5.67 -6.52 27.43
N ARG A 25 -6.86 -6.08 27.04
CA ARG A 25 -7.86 -6.96 26.44
C ARG A 25 -7.52 -7.19 24.98
N LEU A 26 -7.00 -8.38 24.66
CA LEU A 26 -6.63 -8.74 23.31
C LEU A 26 -7.89 -9.09 22.50
N LEU A 27 -8.04 -8.47 21.33
CA LEU A 27 -9.10 -8.72 20.36
C LEU A 27 -8.48 -9.10 19.02
N ARG A 28 -8.69 -10.35 18.60
CA ARG A 28 -8.01 -10.96 17.47
C ARG A 28 -8.95 -11.17 16.30
N ARG A 29 -8.45 -10.94 15.10
CA ARG A 29 -9.11 -11.30 13.86
C ARG A 29 -9.41 -12.81 13.83
N ASP A 30 -10.57 -13.17 13.28
CA ASP A 30 -11.09 -14.52 13.13
C ASP A 30 -11.37 -15.28 14.45
N VAL A 31 -11.22 -14.58 15.60
CA VAL A 31 -11.57 -15.07 16.95
C VAL A 31 -12.61 -14.16 17.59
N ASP A 32 -12.32 -12.87 17.71
CA ASP A 32 -13.17 -11.88 18.38
C ASP A 32 -13.94 -11.01 17.38
N TRP A 33 -13.40 -10.84 16.19
CA TRP A 33 -13.99 -10.11 15.08
C TRP A 33 -13.52 -10.68 13.74
N ARG A 34 -14.30 -10.48 12.69
CA ARG A 34 -13.97 -10.91 11.32
C ARG A 34 -14.59 -9.99 10.29
N TYR A 35 -14.17 -10.14 9.06
CA TYR A 35 -14.81 -9.51 7.90
C TYR A 35 -14.93 -10.49 6.74
N GLU A 36 -15.88 -10.21 5.85
CA GLU A 36 -16.13 -10.97 4.63
C GLU A 36 -16.17 -10.01 3.45
N ALA A 37 -15.33 -10.26 2.44
CA ALA A 37 -15.30 -9.47 1.21
C ALA A 37 -16.36 -9.96 0.23
N GLY A 38 -17.08 -9.05 -0.40
CA GLY A 38 -17.98 -9.27 -1.52
C GLY A 38 -17.53 -8.50 -2.76
N GLU A 39 -18.22 -8.72 -3.88
CA GLU A 39 -17.89 -8.06 -5.16
C GLU A 39 -18.16 -6.54 -5.16
N GLN A 40 -19.23 -6.12 -4.52
CA GLN A 40 -19.68 -4.70 -4.52
C GLN A 40 -19.61 -4.04 -3.15
N GLY A 41 -19.22 -4.77 -2.12
CA GLY A 41 -19.14 -4.31 -0.75
C GLY A 41 -18.57 -5.40 0.15
N TRP A 42 -18.55 -5.14 1.45
CA TRP A 42 -18.06 -6.09 2.43
C TRP A 42 -18.82 -5.98 3.75
N SER A 43 -18.62 -6.93 4.63
CA SER A 43 -19.30 -7.00 5.93
C SER A 43 -18.27 -7.21 7.05
N PHE A 44 -18.52 -6.56 8.18
CA PHE A 44 -17.74 -6.70 9.40
C PHE A 44 -18.60 -7.27 10.52
N TYR A 45 -18.03 -8.15 11.33
CA TYR A 45 -18.73 -8.87 12.41
C TYR A 45 -17.90 -8.84 13.69
N ASP A 46 -18.54 -8.53 14.80
CA ASP A 46 -18.00 -8.68 16.15
C ASP A 46 -19.11 -8.95 17.16
N ARG A 47 -18.81 -8.91 18.46
CA ARG A 47 -19.78 -9.13 19.54
C ARG A 47 -20.88 -8.06 19.63
N GLN A 48 -20.67 -6.89 19.01
CA GLN A 48 -21.66 -5.80 18.96
C GLN A 48 -22.66 -5.97 17.79
N GLY A 49 -22.43 -6.94 16.93
CA GLY A 49 -23.26 -7.23 15.78
C GLY A 49 -22.56 -6.99 14.43
N ALA A 50 -23.30 -7.19 13.35
CA ALA A 50 -22.82 -7.04 11.98
C ALA A 50 -22.93 -5.60 11.48
N LEU A 51 -21.97 -5.19 10.65
CA LEU A 51 -22.07 -4.07 9.73
C LEU A 51 -22.03 -4.65 8.33
N THR A 52 -23.17 -4.70 7.65
CA THR A 52 -23.29 -5.25 6.30
C THR A 52 -23.26 -4.17 5.25
N ASP A 53 -22.97 -4.57 4.01
CA ASP A 53 -22.99 -3.66 2.84
C ASP A 53 -22.11 -2.41 3.04
N LEU A 54 -20.96 -2.58 3.68
CA LEU A 54 -19.95 -1.52 3.79
C LEU A 54 -19.38 -1.20 2.39
N PRO A 55 -19.13 0.09 2.07
CA PRO A 55 -18.50 0.46 0.81
C PRO A 55 -17.08 -0.09 0.74
N LEU A 56 -16.62 -0.43 -0.48
CA LEU A 56 -15.24 -0.89 -0.67
C LEU A 56 -14.25 0.22 -0.27
N PRO A 57 -13.28 -0.07 0.62
CA PRO A 57 -12.32 0.91 1.06
C PRO A 57 -11.26 1.17 -0.02
N GLN A 58 -10.73 2.38 -0.07
CA GLN A 58 -9.54 2.69 -0.88
C GLN A 58 -8.24 2.20 -0.21
N VAL A 59 -8.22 2.13 1.11
CA VAL A 59 -7.13 1.51 1.89
C VAL A 59 -7.26 -0.02 1.86
N PRO A 60 -6.20 -0.79 2.20
CA PRO A 60 -6.30 -2.24 2.30
C PRO A 60 -7.47 -2.67 3.20
N MET A 61 -8.30 -3.57 2.71
CA MET A 61 -9.49 -4.03 3.44
C MET A 61 -9.17 -4.60 4.83
N PRO A 62 -8.08 -5.38 5.05
CA PRO A 62 -7.68 -5.80 6.40
C PRO A 62 -7.44 -4.61 7.33
N ASN A 63 -6.88 -3.51 6.83
CA ASN A 63 -6.63 -2.32 7.62
C ASN A 63 -7.93 -1.58 7.97
N ALA A 64 -8.85 -1.46 7.02
CA ALA A 64 -10.18 -0.89 7.26
C ALA A 64 -10.94 -1.70 8.33
N ALA A 65 -10.92 -3.03 8.23
CA ALA A 65 -11.56 -3.91 9.20
C ALA A 65 -10.93 -3.80 10.59
N THR A 66 -9.59 -3.76 10.67
CA THR A 66 -8.87 -3.55 11.94
C THR A 66 -9.21 -2.20 12.56
N ALA A 67 -9.34 -1.15 11.74
CA ALA A 67 -9.73 0.17 12.20
C ALA A 67 -11.16 0.18 12.78
N ILE A 68 -12.11 -0.50 12.14
CA ILE A 68 -13.47 -0.65 12.69
C ILE A 68 -13.44 -1.41 14.02
N ALA A 69 -12.69 -2.51 14.11
CA ALA A 69 -12.54 -3.26 15.36
C ALA A 69 -11.96 -2.38 16.48
N ALA A 70 -10.95 -1.57 16.20
CA ALA A 70 -10.35 -0.63 17.14
C ALA A 70 -11.35 0.46 17.57
N LEU A 71 -12.08 1.03 16.62
CA LEU A 71 -13.08 2.05 16.87
C LEU A 71 -14.19 1.53 17.78
N ARG A 72 -14.75 0.35 17.49
CA ARG A 72 -15.78 -0.27 18.32
C ARG A 72 -15.26 -0.64 19.72
N ALA A 73 -14.02 -1.07 19.84
CA ALA A 73 -13.40 -1.40 21.11
C ALA A 73 -13.00 -0.16 21.94
N SER A 74 -12.94 1.02 21.35
CA SER A 74 -12.52 2.26 22.00
C SER A 74 -13.54 2.81 22.99
N GLY A 75 -14.81 2.40 22.88
CA GLY A 75 -15.92 2.95 23.67
C GLY A 75 -16.47 4.29 23.14
N LEU A 76 -15.94 4.80 22.05
CA LEU A 76 -16.48 5.99 21.38
C LEU A 76 -17.85 5.68 20.78
N LYS A 77 -18.78 6.61 20.92
CA LYS A 77 -20.10 6.52 20.29
C LYS A 77 -20.01 7.02 18.85
N VAL A 78 -19.87 6.11 17.91
CA VAL A 78 -19.81 6.41 16.49
C VAL A 78 -20.98 5.72 15.80
N SER A 79 -21.74 6.50 15.01
CA SER A 79 -22.87 5.95 14.26
C SER A 79 -22.40 5.03 13.14
N GLU A 80 -23.23 4.09 12.74
CA GLU A 80 -22.95 3.22 11.60
C GLU A 80 -22.74 4.03 10.32
N GLN A 81 -23.51 5.09 10.08
CA GLN A 81 -23.34 5.96 8.94
C GLN A 81 -21.96 6.65 8.96
N ALA A 82 -21.47 7.11 10.09
CA ALA A 82 -20.14 7.70 10.20
C ALA A 82 -19.02 6.68 9.91
N ILE A 83 -19.21 5.41 10.28
CA ILE A 83 -18.28 4.33 9.93
C ILE A 83 -18.28 4.12 8.40
N ARG A 84 -19.45 4.04 7.76
CA ARG A 84 -19.58 3.90 6.30
C ARG A 84 -18.90 5.04 5.56
N ASP A 85 -19.20 6.27 5.95
CA ASP A 85 -18.60 7.47 5.37
C ASP A 85 -17.08 7.50 5.56
N GLY A 86 -16.61 7.11 6.74
CA GLY A 86 -15.19 7.02 7.07
C GLY A 86 -14.48 5.99 6.20
N VAL A 87 -15.04 4.80 6.04
CA VAL A 87 -14.49 3.73 5.18
C VAL A 87 -14.40 4.18 3.72
N GLN A 88 -15.45 4.82 3.21
CA GLN A 88 -15.51 5.29 1.83
C GLN A 88 -14.50 6.40 1.54
N ARG A 89 -14.29 7.31 2.50
CA ARG A 89 -13.43 8.49 2.34
C ARG A 89 -11.99 8.26 2.82
N ALA A 90 -11.73 7.17 3.55
CA ALA A 90 -10.40 6.89 4.07
C ALA A 90 -9.41 6.71 2.92
N MET A 91 -8.52 7.68 2.80
CA MET A 91 -7.47 7.71 1.79
C MET A 91 -6.15 8.04 2.48
N LEU A 92 -5.12 7.26 2.17
CA LEU A 92 -3.77 7.51 2.65
C LEU A 92 -2.88 7.82 1.46
N PRO A 93 -2.19 8.97 1.45
CA PRO A 93 -1.24 9.28 0.40
C PRO A 93 -0.23 8.13 0.21
N GLY A 94 0.04 7.77 -1.05
CA GLY A 94 0.94 6.68 -1.37
C GLY A 94 0.46 5.27 -0.98
N ARG A 95 -0.83 5.05 -0.85
CA ARG A 95 -1.41 3.71 -0.67
C ARG A 95 -2.37 3.39 -1.82
N PHE A 96 -1.83 2.77 -2.86
CA PHE A 96 -2.52 2.50 -4.12
C PHE A 96 -3.28 3.74 -4.63
N GLN A 97 -2.64 4.88 -4.53
CA GLN A 97 -3.21 6.17 -4.87
C GLN A 97 -3.13 6.39 -6.39
N ILE A 98 -4.27 6.42 -7.06
CA ILE A 98 -4.34 6.76 -8.49
C ILE A 98 -4.41 8.27 -8.61
N ILE A 99 -3.44 8.88 -9.31
CA ILE A 99 -3.32 10.33 -9.48
C ILE A 99 -3.56 10.78 -10.92
N SER A 100 -3.54 9.86 -11.88
CA SER A 100 -3.83 10.07 -13.30
C SER A 100 -4.41 8.79 -13.90
N GLU A 101 -5.21 8.92 -14.94
CA GLU A 101 -5.79 7.77 -15.67
C GLU A 101 -5.18 7.53 -17.06
N ALA A 102 -4.43 8.49 -17.61
CA ALA A 102 -3.83 8.35 -18.93
C ALA A 102 -2.47 9.12 -19.04
N PRO A 103 -1.32 8.46 -18.86
CA PRO A 103 -1.19 7.09 -18.38
C PRO A 103 -1.70 6.95 -16.96
N ARG A 104 -2.24 5.77 -16.61
CA ARG A 104 -2.63 5.53 -15.23
C ARG A 104 -1.41 5.59 -14.33
N THR A 105 -1.41 6.49 -13.37
CA THR A 105 -0.30 6.64 -12.43
C THR A 105 -0.72 6.24 -11.04
N ILE A 106 -0.01 5.27 -10.47
CA ILE A 106 -0.27 4.69 -9.15
C ILE A 106 0.92 4.96 -8.25
N LEU A 107 0.66 5.55 -7.08
CA LEU A 107 1.65 5.74 -6.02
C LEU A 107 1.38 4.73 -4.89
N ASP A 108 2.38 3.92 -4.54
CA ASP A 108 2.29 2.98 -3.42
C ASP A 108 3.61 2.85 -2.67
N VAL A 109 3.61 3.02 -1.35
CA VAL A 109 4.81 2.96 -0.50
C VAL A 109 5.20 1.53 -0.09
N ALA A 110 4.70 0.49 -0.77
CA ALA A 110 5.11 -0.90 -0.51
C ALA A 110 6.64 -1.03 -0.58
N HIS A 111 7.23 -1.56 0.49
CA HIS A 111 8.68 -1.64 0.68
C HIS A 111 9.12 -2.93 1.39
N ASN A 112 8.27 -3.93 1.45
CA ASN A 112 8.56 -5.26 1.99
C ASN A 112 7.76 -6.32 1.24
N PRO A 113 8.12 -7.62 1.33
CA PRO A 113 7.47 -8.67 0.57
C PRO A 113 5.95 -8.78 0.77
N HIS A 114 5.48 -8.61 2.01
CA HIS A 114 4.05 -8.68 2.34
C HIS A 114 3.25 -7.56 1.64
N ALA A 115 3.71 -6.32 1.74
CA ALA A 115 3.07 -5.18 1.08
C ALA A 115 3.16 -5.29 -0.45
N ALA A 116 4.28 -5.79 -0.98
CA ALA A 116 4.47 -6.02 -2.41
C ALA A 116 3.53 -7.11 -2.95
N ALA A 117 3.32 -8.21 -2.21
CA ALA A 117 2.36 -9.24 -2.58
C ALA A 117 0.93 -8.70 -2.63
N TYR A 118 0.55 -7.85 -1.66
CA TYR A 118 -0.74 -7.17 -1.67
C TYR A 118 -0.89 -6.23 -2.86
N LEU A 119 0.13 -5.41 -3.14
CA LEU A 119 0.18 -4.49 -4.29
C LEU A 119 0.06 -5.27 -5.62
N ALA A 120 0.81 -6.36 -5.78
CA ALA A 120 0.71 -7.23 -6.95
C ALA A 120 -0.71 -7.80 -7.13
N GLY A 121 -1.36 -8.21 -6.03
CA GLY A 121 -2.76 -8.66 -6.03
C GLY A 121 -3.71 -7.57 -6.54
N ARG A 122 -3.52 -6.32 -6.09
CA ARG A 122 -4.30 -5.17 -6.56
C ARG A 122 -4.05 -4.89 -8.05
N LEU A 123 -2.79 -4.91 -8.50
CA LEU A 123 -2.44 -4.72 -9.91
C LEU A 123 -3.08 -5.76 -10.82
N ARG A 124 -3.17 -7.04 -10.40
CA ARG A 124 -3.82 -8.10 -11.17
C ARG A 124 -5.31 -7.86 -11.40
N THR A 125 -6.00 -7.24 -10.45
CA THR A 125 -7.44 -6.95 -10.57
C THR A 125 -7.74 -5.73 -11.43
N LEU A 126 -6.74 -4.91 -11.76
CA LEU A 126 -6.94 -3.78 -12.66
C LEU A 126 -7.03 -4.24 -14.13
N SER A 127 -7.91 -3.58 -14.87
CA SER A 127 -7.81 -3.62 -16.33
C SER A 127 -6.56 -2.87 -16.76
N LYS A 128 -5.59 -3.58 -17.34
CA LYS A 128 -4.31 -3.06 -17.81
C LYS A 128 -4.17 -3.35 -19.31
N PRO A 129 -4.72 -2.52 -20.19
CA PRO A 129 -4.61 -2.75 -21.63
C PRO A 129 -3.18 -2.56 -22.16
N GLY A 130 -2.36 -1.77 -21.46
CA GLY A 130 -0.96 -1.47 -21.78
C GLY A 130 0.03 -2.13 -20.83
N ARG A 131 1.30 -1.68 -20.90
CA ARG A 131 2.40 -2.12 -20.04
C ARG A 131 2.29 -1.52 -18.64
N VAL A 132 2.98 -2.14 -17.68
CA VAL A 132 3.24 -1.59 -16.35
C VAL A 132 4.71 -1.18 -16.27
N LEU A 133 4.97 0.12 -16.16
CA LEU A 133 6.29 0.72 -15.98
C LEU A 133 6.47 1.08 -14.51
N SER A 134 7.48 0.54 -13.83
CA SER A 134 7.69 0.80 -12.40
C SER A 134 8.90 1.67 -12.11
N VAL A 135 8.69 2.83 -11.51
CA VAL A 135 9.73 3.65 -10.88
C VAL A 135 9.93 3.13 -9.46
N ILE A 136 11.14 2.62 -9.17
CA ILE A 136 11.46 1.96 -7.91
C ILE A 136 12.71 2.52 -7.27
N GLY A 137 12.62 2.82 -5.96
CA GLY A 137 13.73 3.14 -5.08
C GLY A 137 13.46 2.53 -3.71
N MET A 138 14.46 1.93 -3.09
CA MET A 138 14.31 1.22 -1.80
C MET A 138 15.42 1.57 -0.83
N LEU A 139 15.19 1.30 0.45
CA LEU A 139 16.22 1.33 1.47
C LEU A 139 16.96 -0.02 1.47
N HIS A 140 18.29 0.00 1.65
CA HIS A 140 19.15 -1.20 1.58
C HIS A 140 18.91 -2.19 2.73
N ASP A 141 18.33 -1.71 3.86
CA ASP A 141 18.01 -2.53 5.03
C ASP A 141 16.65 -3.29 4.91
N LYS A 142 16.00 -3.17 3.74
CA LYS A 142 14.76 -3.91 3.42
C LYS A 142 15.08 -5.20 2.66
N ASP A 143 14.14 -6.14 2.69
CA ASP A 143 14.18 -7.32 1.83
C ASP A 143 13.86 -6.93 0.39
N ILE A 144 14.88 -6.44 -0.33
CA ILE A 144 14.78 -5.99 -1.72
C ILE A 144 14.39 -7.17 -2.61
N ALA A 145 15.09 -8.30 -2.48
CA ALA A 145 14.88 -9.48 -3.31
C ALA A 145 13.43 -10.00 -3.20
N GLY A 146 12.93 -10.19 -1.97
CA GLY A 146 11.58 -10.66 -1.72
C GLY A 146 10.50 -9.66 -2.16
N THR A 147 10.77 -8.36 -2.01
CA THR A 147 9.85 -7.30 -2.45
C THR A 147 9.73 -7.30 -3.97
N LEU A 148 10.84 -7.28 -4.70
CA LEU A 148 10.86 -7.25 -6.16
C LEU A 148 10.31 -8.55 -6.76
N ALA A 149 10.61 -9.72 -6.17
CA ALA A 149 10.09 -11.01 -6.62
C ALA A 149 8.55 -11.05 -6.67
N ASN A 150 7.88 -10.41 -5.72
CA ASN A 150 6.41 -10.33 -5.70
C ASN A 150 5.81 -9.44 -6.79
N LEU A 151 6.58 -8.48 -7.31
CA LEU A 151 6.11 -7.52 -8.32
C LEU A 151 6.53 -7.91 -9.75
N GLN A 152 7.53 -8.77 -9.93
CA GLN A 152 8.12 -9.08 -11.25
C GLN A 152 7.14 -9.61 -12.29
N THR A 153 6.05 -10.27 -11.87
CA THR A 153 5.03 -10.79 -12.80
C THR A 153 4.04 -9.74 -13.27
N GLU A 154 3.99 -8.60 -12.57
CA GLU A 154 3.04 -7.52 -12.84
C GLU A 154 3.68 -6.31 -13.49
N VAL A 155 5.01 -6.23 -13.53
CA VAL A 155 5.78 -5.11 -14.06
C VAL A 155 6.55 -5.54 -15.31
N ASP A 156 6.39 -4.78 -16.39
CA ASP A 156 7.03 -5.03 -17.68
C ASP A 156 8.39 -4.33 -17.79
N ASP A 157 8.47 -3.08 -17.35
CA ASP A 157 9.68 -2.26 -17.44
C ASP A 157 10.04 -1.64 -16.09
N TRP A 158 11.33 -1.73 -15.70
CA TRP A 158 11.82 -1.21 -14.43
C TRP A 158 12.72 0.02 -14.61
N TYR A 159 12.44 1.07 -13.84
CA TYR A 159 13.18 2.33 -13.77
C TYR A 159 13.76 2.44 -12.36
N CYS A 160 14.96 1.89 -12.18
CA CYS A 160 15.61 1.80 -10.87
C CYS A 160 16.32 3.11 -10.53
N ALA A 161 16.04 3.66 -9.35
CA ALA A 161 16.66 4.87 -8.85
C ALA A 161 17.28 4.66 -7.47
N PRO A 162 18.41 5.33 -7.17
CA PRO A 162 18.98 5.34 -5.82
C PRO A 162 18.12 6.20 -4.90
N LEU A 163 18.17 5.89 -3.61
CA LEU A 163 17.69 6.81 -2.57
C LEU A 163 18.87 7.46 -1.87
N GLU A 164 18.71 8.73 -1.55
CA GLU A 164 19.73 9.48 -0.82
C GLU A 164 19.83 9.07 0.65
N GLY A 165 21.00 9.36 1.23
CA GLY A 165 21.31 9.11 2.63
C GLY A 165 21.86 7.73 2.92
N PRO A 166 22.27 7.48 4.17
CA PRO A 166 23.06 6.31 4.54
C PRO A 166 22.29 4.98 4.45
N ARG A 167 20.97 5.04 4.33
CA ARG A 167 20.11 3.85 4.20
C ARG A 167 19.61 3.63 2.78
N GLY A 168 19.89 4.51 1.84
CA GLY A 168 19.47 4.37 0.45
C GLY A 168 20.16 3.19 -0.23
N ALA A 169 19.42 2.35 -0.95
CA ALA A 169 20.00 1.41 -1.88
C ALA A 169 20.39 2.14 -3.18
N THR A 170 21.42 1.65 -3.87
CA THR A 170 21.76 2.15 -5.21
C THR A 170 20.82 1.53 -6.26
N ALA A 171 20.73 2.16 -7.43
CA ALA A 171 19.92 1.63 -8.51
C ALA A 171 20.44 0.27 -9.02
N GLU A 172 21.75 0.06 -8.99
CA GLU A 172 22.41 -1.19 -9.37
C GLU A 172 22.05 -2.33 -8.41
N GLN A 173 21.99 -2.04 -7.09
CA GLN A 173 21.57 -3.03 -6.10
C GLN A 173 20.12 -3.49 -6.32
N LEU A 174 19.24 -2.63 -6.82
CA LEU A 174 17.89 -3.03 -7.20
C LEU A 174 17.92 -3.90 -8.46
N LEU A 175 18.70 -3.50 -9.47
CA LEU A 175 18.80 -4.20 -10.74
C LEU A 175 19.35 -5.62 -10.60
N GLU A 176 20.22 -5.90 -9.62
CA GLU A 176 20.73 -7.24 -9.33
C GLU A 176 19.64 -8.30 -9.08
N HIS A 177 18.47 -7.86 -8.62
CA HIS A 177 17.31 -8.73 -8.32
C HIS A 177 16.26 -8.75 -9.44
N LEU A 178 16.51 -8.05 -10.54
CA LEU A 178 15.60 -7.93 -11.67
C LEU A 178 16.20 -8.60 -12.92
N ARG A 179 15.35 -9.15 -13.77
CA ARG A 179 15.78 -9.74 -15.04
C ARG A 179 16.18 -8.68 -16.07
N THR A 180 15.48 -7.56 -16.04
CA THR A 180 15.67 -6.41 -16.94
C THR A 180 15.36 -5.15 -16.18
N GLY A 181 15.97 -4.03 -16.58
CA GLY A 181 15.69 -2.72 -16.00
C GLY A 181 16.69 -1.69 -16.48
N LYS A 182 16.39 -0.44 -16.21
CA LYS A 182 17.24 0.71 -16.48
C LYS A 182 17.63 1.37 -15.17
N VAL A 183 18.88 1.82 -15.04
CA VAL A 183 19.36 2.56 -13.86
C VAL A 183 19.38 4.05 -14.15
N TYR A 184 19.04 4.84 -13.17
CA TYR A 184 19.00 6.30 -13.23
C TYR A 184 19.75 6.89 -12.02
N ILE A 185 20.14 8.16 -12.13
CA ILE A 185 20.92 8.82 -11.08
C ILE A 185 20.04 9.40 -9.96
N SER A 186 18.74 9.51 -10.19
CA SER A 186 17.77 10.01 -9.20
C SER A 186 16.35 9.49 -9.47
N VAL A 187 15.49 9.56 -8.45
CA VAL A 187 14.06 9.25 -8.59
C VAL A 187 13.39 10.18 -9.60
N ALA A 188 13.73 11.47 -9.59
CA ALA A 188 13.20 12.44 -10.56
C ALA A 188 13.50 12.03 -11.99
N GLN A 189 14.77 11.65 -12.28
CA GLN A 189 15.17 11.23 -13.61
C GLN A 189 14.45 9.94 -14.04
N ALA A 190 14.34 8.96 -13.15
CA ALA A 190 13.61 7.71 -13.40
C ALA A 190 12.11 7.98 -13.69
N TRP A 191 11.51 8.88 -12.93
CA TRP A 191 10.12 9.31 -13.12
C TRP A 191 9.91 9.97 -14.49
N HIS A 192 10.72 10.96 -14.84
CA HIS A 192 10.61 11.63 -16.14
C HIS A 192 10.83 10.66 -17.32
N ALA A 193 11.77 9.74 -17.18
CA ALA A 193 12.01 8.72 -18.20
C ALA A 193 10.83 7.75 -18.34
N ALA A 194 10.25 7.28 -17.23
CA ALA A 194 9.08 6.42 -17.25
C ALA A 194 7.87 7.13 -17.90
N MET A 195 7.63 8.39 -17.54
CA MET A 195 6.54 9.18 -18.13
C MET A 195 6.77 9.48 -19.62
N ALA A 196 8.00 9.66 -20.06
CA ALA A 196 8.33 9.84 -21.49
C ALA A 196 8.16 8.55 -22.31
N ASP A 197 8.42 7.39 -21.71
CA ASP A 197 8.25 6.08 -22.34
C ASP A 197 6.82 5.55 -22.30
N ALA A 198 5.99 6.08 -21.39
CA ALA A 198 4.61 5.63 -21.17
C ALA A 198 3.65 6.15 -22.26
N ARG A 199 2.75 5.26 -22.69
CA ARG A 199 1.61 5.58 -23.56
C ARG A 199 0.35 5.81 -22.74
N PRO A 200 -0.69 6.43 -23.29
CA PRO A 200 -1.94 6.68 -22.54
C PRO A 200 -2.59 5.41 -21.94
N GLU A 201 -2.42 4.25 -22.59
CA GLU A 201 -2.94 2.97 -22.14
C GLU A 201 -2.06 2.27 -21.10
N ASP A 202 -0.83 2.74 -20.87
CA ASP A 202 0.12 2.16 -19.92
C ASP A 202 -0.22 2.56 -18.47
N THR A 203 0.34 1.81 -17.53
CA THR A 203 0.29 2.12 -16.09
C THR A 203 1.70 2.45 -15.60
N VAL A 204 1.89 3.60 -14.97
CA VAL A 204 3.13 3.96 -14.28
C VAL A 204 2.94 3.72 -12.79
N LEU A 205 3.70 2.78 -12.24
CA LEU A 205 3.72 2.44 -10.82
C LEU A 205 4.94 3.08 -10.15
N VAL A 206 4.72 3.85 -9.10
CA VAL A 206 5.80 4.39 -8.25
C VAL A 206 5.76 3.67 -6.92
N CYS A 207 6.84 2.95 -6.56
CA CYS A 207 6.86 2.18 -5.31
C CYS A 207 8.27 1.97 -4.73
N GLY A 208 8.32 1.22 -3.61
CA GLY A 208 9.54 0.77 -2.95
C GLY A 208 9.92 1.53 -1.69
N SER A 209 9.47 2.77 -1.51
CA SER A 209 9.74 3.57 -0.31
C SER A 209 8.79 4.77 -0.22
N PHE A 210 8.56 5.24 1.02
CA PHE A 210 7.97 6.57 1.24
C PHE A 210 8.79 7.68 0.56
N HIS A 211 10.12 7.57 0.57
CA HIS A 211 11.01 8.55 -0.07
C HIS A 211 10.80 8.59 -1.59
N THR A 212 10.67 7.43 -2.24
CA THR A 212 10.42 7.35 -3.68
C THR A 212 9.12 8.03 -4.07
N VAL A 213 8.05 7.72 -3.33
CA VAL A 213 6.73 8.33 -3.57
C VAL A 213 6.76 9.84 -3.28
N ALA A 214 7.40 10.27 -2.19
CA ALA A 214 7.49 11.69 -1.85
C ALA A 214 8.21 12.49 -2.94
N HIS A 215 9.38 12.03 -3.42
CA HIS A 215 10.11 12.71 -4.50
C HIS A 215 9.27 12.83 -5.78
N VAL A 216 8.52 11.77 -6.15
CA VAL A 216 7.64 11.86 -7.34
C VAL A 216 6.48 12.83 -7.11
N MET A 217 5.92 12.87 -5.90
CA MET A 217 4.88 13.87 -5.57
C MET A 217 5.42 15.29 -5.67
N GLU A 218 6.65 15.55 -5.20
CA GLU A 218 7.32 16.85 -5.33
C GLU A 218 7.51 17.24 -6.81
N GLU A 219 7.94 16.32 -7.67
CA GLU A 219 8.06 16.55 -9.12
C GLU A 219 6.72 16.89 -9.78
N ILE A 220 5.65 16.19 -9.39
CA ILE A 220 4.30 16.45 -9.91
C ILE A 220 3.81 17.84 -9.48
N ASP A 221 4.03 18.20 -8.22
CA ASP A 221 3.62 19.51 -7.70
C ASP A 221 4.42 20.64 -8.34
N ALA A 222 5.73 20.46 -8.54
CA ALA A 222 6.58 21.41 -9.27
C ALA A 222 6.13 21.60 -10.73
N GLY A 223 5.74 20.50 -11.42
CA GLY A 223 5.23 20.56 -12.79
C GLY A 223 3.87 21.28 -12.91
N ARG A 224 3.02 21.22 -11.89
CA ARG A 224 1.74 21.95 -11.86
C ARG A 224 1.92 23.45 -11.62
N ILE A 225 2.95 23.84 -10.88
CA ILE A 225 3.27 25.27 -10.61
C ILE A 225 3.98 25.91 -11.80
N GLY A 226 4.69 25.14 -12.62
CA GLY A 226 5.43 25.63 -13.80
C GLY A 226 4.60 25.70 -15.10
N GLY A 227 3.32 25.33 -15.07
CA GLY A 227 2.42 25.24 -16.23
C GLY A 227 1.33 26.31 -16.29
N GLU A 228 1.46 27.46 -15.56
CA GLU A 228 0.62 28.65 -15.68
C GLU A 228 1.24 29.71 -16.60
#